data_d1f0c324d86b9b42ab5012f908079be6
#
_entry.id   d1f0c324d86b9b42ab5012f908079be6
#
_cell.length_a   1.000
_cell.length_b   1.000
_cell.length_c   1.000
_cell.angle_alpha   90.00
_cell.angle_beta   90.00
_cell.angle_gamma   90.00
#
_symmetry.space_group_name_H-M   'P 1'
#
loop_
_entity.id
_entity.type
_entity.pdbx_description
1 polymer ?
#
loop_
_entity_poly.entity_id
_entity_poly.type
_entity_poly.pdbx_seq_one_letter_code
_entity_poly.pdbx_strand_id
1 'polypeptide(L)'
;MAAVAMMTSLLVSNILRYRSDGVLLFSLECNSSSVHSDMMLNLPVSSGFLSTYLLALILNVAQWTTPSILAQNNVFSGPQPGEFTTPFNTVELRGESQGSAVDPVHVNRGKPTALVFVHGIERSMVPLMRVIDTFGSEHEDKIITNWVFLSDDPVTSRQRLPQVGRSIKIQGRMLLSSDGIEGPGNYGLNKDCLLTILTAKDNKVTANFALIQPGIADAKEVVAALSSLIGLEVPPSVESLTPKMRMAKGRNMRKGENARMQKRGQNMQKGKDRNEGIKLPGAAPTDSQLVGYLRQFIQKSNSNEQVDEVLNQVRSYIKDNENLINQAVNGWIRVLHVKYGTDYAQAEGDSFVNELRKQLKVD
;
A
#
# COMPACT_ATOMS: atom_id res chain seq x y z
N MET A 1 -17.77 1.58 -18.80
CA MET A 1 -18.35 1.12 -20.07
C MET A 1 -18.65 2.26 -21.06
N ALA A 2 -19.11 3.44 -20.63
CA ALA A 2 -19.40 4.55 -21.55
C ALA A 2 -18.16 5.19 -22.22
N ALA A 3 -17.02 5.26 -21.54
CA ALA A 3 -15.77 5.82 -22.09
C ALA A 3 -15.11 4.96 -23.17
N VAL A 4 -15.27 3.63 -23.09
CA VAL A 4 -14.74 2.69 -24.09
C VAL A 4 -15.59 2.73 -25.37
N ALA A 5 -16.90 2.90 -25.25
CA ALA A 5 -17.80 3.04 -26.38
C ALA A 5 -17.57 4.36 -27.15
N MET A 6 -17.16 5.44 -26.46
CA MET A 6 -16.82 6.72 -27.12
C MET A 6 -15.50 6.68 -27.87
N MET A 7 -14.49 5.94 -27.36
CA MET A 7 -13.20 5.78 -28.07
C MET A 7 -13.30 4.90 -29.32
N THR A 8 -14.13 3.86 -29.28
CA THR A 8 -14.37 3.02 -30.47
C THR A 8 -15.20 3.73 -31.54
N SER A 9 -16.09 4.65 -31.16
CA SER A 9 -16.85 5.46 -32.11
C SER A 9 -16.01 6.52 -32.84
N LEU A 10 -14.97 7.06 -32.20
CA LEU A 10 -14.06 8.05 -32.80
C LEU A 10 -13.03 7.43 -33.76
N LEU A 11 -12.71 6.15 -33.60
CA LEU A 11 -11.75 5.42 -34.45
C LEU A 11 -12.38 4.91 -35.76
N VAL A 12 -13.71 4.75 -35.82
CA VAL A 12 -14.39 4.16 -36.96
C VAL A 12 -14.85 5.23 -38.01
N SER A 13 -14.92 6.51 -37.63
CA SER A 13 -15.42 7.57 -38.52
C SER A 13 -14.40 8.13 -39.52
N ASN A 14 -13.13 7.75 -39.47
CA ASN A 14 -12.08 8.33 -40.33
C ASN A 14 -11.39 7.36 -41.31
N ILE A 15 -11.91 6.14 -41.55
CA ILE A 15 -11.08 5.08 -42.17
C ILE A 15 -11.46 4.73 -43.60
N LEU A 16 -12.54 5.18 -44.21
CA LEU A 16 -12.89 4.72 -45.55
C LEU A 16 -13.34 5.86 -46.48
N ARG A 17 -12.45 6.33 -47.35
CA ARG A 17 -12.80 7.03 -48.60
C ARG A 17 -12.59 6.13 -49.79
N TYR A 18 -13.70 5.79 -50.45
CA TYR A 18 -13.71 5.09 -51.70
C TYR A 18 -13.63 6.07 -52.87
N ARG A 19 -12.69 5.86 -53.78
CA ARG A 19 -12.55 6.62 -55.02
C ARG A 19 -13.05 5.81 -56.21
N SER A 20 -13.61 6.49 -57.21
CA SER A 20 -14.31 5.90 -58.35
C SER A 20 -13.44 5.08 -59.30
N ASP A 21 -12.13 5.00 -59.05
CA ASP A 21 -11.11 4.28 -59.84
C ASP A 21 -10.64 2.96 -59.20
N GLY A 22 -11.32 2.45 -58.16
CA GLY A 22 -11.07 1.12 -57.60
C GLY A 22 -9.89 1.04 -56.61
N VAL A 23 -9.38 2.18 -56.13
CA VAL A 23 -8.27 2.24 -55.16
C VAL A 23 -8.78 2.59 -53.76
N LEU A 24 -8.42 1.76 -52.78
CA LEU A 24 -8.68 1.98 -51.35
C LEU A 24 -7.46 2.70 -50.71
N LEU A 25 -7.71 3.94 -50.21
CA LEU A 25 -6.71 4.70 -49.46
C LEU A 25 -6.95 4.55 -47.98
N PHE A 26 -5.95 4.05 -47.28
CA PHE A 26 -5.89 4.06 -45.79
C PHE A 26 -5.04 5.24 -45.36
N SER A 27 -5.64 6.17 -44.61
CA SER A 27 -4.90 7.24 -43.94
C SER A 27 -4.95 6.99 -42.46
N LEU A 28 -3.78 6.79 -41.84
CA LEU A 28 -3.59 6.75 -40.38
C LEU A 28 -3.08 8.11 -39.95
N GLU A 29 -3.96 8.94 -39.39
CA GLU A 29 -3.52 10.14 -38.68
C GLU A 29 -3.12 9.78 -37.26
N CYS A 30 -1.82 9.72 -37.00
CA CYS A 30 -1.24 9.64 -35.66
C CYS A 30 -0.85 11.04 -35.24
N ASN A 31 -1.53 11.58 -34.24
CA ASN A 31 -1.33 12.94 -33.75
C ASN A 31 -0.11 13.02 -32.82
N SER A 32 1.08 12.92 -33.40
CA SER A 32 2.34 13.43 -32.84
C SER A 32 3.37 13.59 -33.94
N SER A 33 3.71 14.84 -34.26
CA SER A 33 4.87 15.36 -34.99
C SER A 33 5.38 14.53 -36.19
N SER A 34 4.99 15.01 -37.38
CA SER A 34 5.78 14.99 -38.63
C SER A 34 6.56 13.73 -39.01
N VAL A 35 5.87 12.73 -39.58
CA VAL A 35 6.40 11.91 -40.69
C VAL A 35 5.21 11.49 -41.55
N HIS A 36 5.08 12.05 -42.75
CA HIS A 36 4.21 11.54 -43.80
C HIS A 36 4.93 10.39 -44.51
N SER A 37 4.38 9.20 -44.44
CA SER A 37 4.73 8.10 -45.34
C SER A 37 3.45 7.52 -45.93
N ASP A 38 3.19 7.92 -47.18
CA ASP A 38 2.13 7.33 -47.97
C ASP A 38 2.60 5.94 -48.48
N MET A 39 1.99 4.89 -47.98
CA MET A 39 2.23 3.52 -48.44
C MET A 39 1.14 3.17 -49.43
N MET A 40 1.49 3.19 -50.74
CA MET A 40 0.60 2.74 -51.80
C MET A 40 0.67 1.19 -51.92
N LEU A 41 -0.39 0.52 -51.51
CA LEU A 41 -0.60 -0.91 -51.78
C LEU A 41 -1.52 -1.07 -53.01
N ASN A 42 -0.95 -1.46 -54.14
CA ASN A 42 -1.68 -1.79 -55.37
C ASN A 42 -2.09 -3.28 -55.34
N LEU A 43 -3.35 -3.56 -54.97
CA LEU A 43 -3.87 -4.93 -54.98
C LEU A 43 -4.87 -5.10 -56.11
N PRO A 44 -4.73 -6.14 -56.96
CA PRO A 44 -5.71 -6.41 -58.01
C PRO A 44 -7.01 -6.96 -57.40
N VAL A 45 -8.07 -6.23 -57.57
CA VAL A 45 -9.39 -6.55 -57.01
C VAL A 45 -10.14 -7.46 -57.98
N SER A 46 -10.15 -8.78 -57.73
CA SER A 46 -11.19 -9.65 -58.29
C SER A 46 -12.26 -9.89 -57.23
N SER A 47 -13.52 -9.69 -57.63
CA SER A 47 -14.68 -9.60 -56.73
C SER A 47 -15.03 -10.80 -55.85
N GLY A 48 -14.25 -11.88 -55.90
CA GLY A 48 -14.46 -13.07 -55.09
C GLY A 48 -13.57 -13.17 -53.80
N PHE A 49 -12.48 -12.39 -53.73
CA PHE A 49 -11.49 -12.55 -52.66
C PHE A 49 -11.63 -11.48 -51.53
N LEU A 50 -12.37 -10.42 -51.76
CA LEU A 50 -12.52 -9.32 -50.76
C LEU A 50 -13.19 -9.80 -49.47
N SER A 51 -14.17 -10.72 -49.57
CA SER A 51 -14.92 -11.18 -48.39
C SER A 51 -14.07 -12.06 -47.45
N THR A 52 -13.20 -12.86 -48.00
CA THR A 52 -12.34 -13.78 -47.22
C THR A 52 -11.16 -13.05 -46.56
N TYR A 53 -10.57 -12.04 -47.23
CA TYR A 53 -9.50 -11.22 -46.62
C TYR A 53 -10.02 -10.29 -45.53
N LEU A 54 -11.22 -9.72 -45.70
CA LEU A 54 -11.83 -8.87 -44.66
C LEU A 54 -12.16 -9.68 -43.41
N LEU A 55 -12.65 -10.92 -43.57
CA LEU A 55 -12.92 -11.83 -42.46
C LEU A 55 -11.63 -12.26 -41.74
N ALA A 56 -10.55 -12.53 -42.48
CA ALA A 56 -9.24 -12.88 -41.92
C ALA A 56 -8.59 -11.68 -41.17
N LEU A 57 -8.77 -10.44 -41.65
CA LEU A 57 -8.25 -9.25 -40.99
C LEU A 57 -8.99 -8.96 -39.69
N ILE A 58 -10.30 -9.15 -39.67
CA ILE A 58 -11.13 -8.98 -38.46
C ILE A 58 -10.78 -10.02 -37.38
N LEU A 59 -10.54 -11.28 -37.79
CA LEU A 59 -10.12 -12.36 -36.91
C LEU A 59 -8.73 -12.13 -36.29
N ASN A 60 -7.79 -11.55 -37.05
CA ASN A 60 -6.46 -11.23 -36.50
C ASN A 60 -6.44 -10.03 -35.56
N VAL A 61 -7.28 -8.99 -35.76
CA VAL A 61 -7.38 -7.84 -34.86
C VAL A 61 -8.03 -8.25 -33.54
N ALA A 62 -8.95 -9.22 -33.54
CA ALA A 62 -9.59 -9.72 -32.32
C ALA A 62 -8.63 -10.47 -31.38
N GLN A 63 -7.50 -10.99 -31.88
CA GLN A 63 -6.49 -11.67 -31.05
C GLN A 63 -5.53 -10.72 -30.32
N TRP A 64 -5.47 -9.44 -30.70
CA TRP A 64 -4.56 -8.47 -30.11
C TRP A 64 -5.19 -7.65 -28.97
N THR A 65 -6.48 -7.86 -28.69
CA THR A 65 -7.22 -7.16 -27.64
C THR A 65 -7.62 -8.05 -26.47
N THR A 66 -6.90 -9.16 -26.21
CA THR A 66 -7.01 -9.77 -24.89
C THR A 66 -6.30 -8.82 -23.91
N PRO A 67 -7.04 -8.09 -23.05
CA PRO A 67 -6.39 -7.47 -21.93
C PRO A 67 -5.72 -8.61 -21.16
N SER A 68 -4.40 -8.56 -21.02
CA SER A 68 -3.72 -9.35 -20.00
C SER A 68 -4.36 -8.92 -18.68
N ILE A 69 -5.37 -9.66 -18.25
CA ILE A 69 -5.81 -9.65 -16.86
C ILE A 69 -4.60 -10.24 -16.13
N LEU A 70 -3.66 -9.38 -15.77
CA LEU A 70 -2.77 -9.65 -14.66
C LEU A 70 -3.73 -10.06 -13.55
N ALA A 71 -3.71 -11.34 -13.19
CA ALA A 71 -4.36 -11.81 -11.99
C ALA A 71 -3.64 -11.09 -10.84
N GLN A 72 -4.04 -9.85 -10.57
CA GLN A 72 -3.87 -9.28 -9.26
C GLN A 72 -4.57 -10.29 -8.36
N ASN A 73 -3.82 -10.91 -7.47
CA ASN A 73 -4.37 -11.63 -6.35
C ASN A 73 -5.20 -10.60 -5.58
N ASN A 74 -6.47 -10.45 -5.99
CA ASN A 74 -7.39 -9.54 -5.33
C ASN A 74 -7.65 -10.14 -3.96
N VAL A 75 -6.92 -9.64 -2.98
CA VAL A 75 -7.18 -9.97 -1.58
C VAL A 75 -8.49 -9.32 -1.22
N PHE A 76 -9.47 -10.14 -0.88
CA PHE A 76 -10.77 -9.65 -0.42
C PHE A 76 -10.77 -9.56 1.11
N SER A 77 -11.24 -8.43 1.63
CA SER A 77 -11.45 -8.21 3.06
C SER A 77 -12.59 -7.22 3.24
N GLY A 78 -13.67 -7.66 3.85
CA GLY A 78 -14.84 -6.83 4.08
C GLY A 78 -15.75 -6.61 2.87
N PRO A 79 -16.87 -5.88 3.06
CA PRO A 79 -17.83 -5.56 2.01
C PRO A 79 -17.20 -4.82 0.84
N GLN A 80 -17.60 -5.19 -0.38
CA GLN A 80 -17.07 -4.63 -1.61
C GLN A 80 -17.83 -3.36 -2.05
N PRO A 81 -17.26 -2.54 -2.93
CA PRO A 81 -17.96 -1.36 -3.46
C PRO A 81 -19.33 -1.72 -4.02
N GLY A 82 -20.36 -1.02 -3.55
CA GLY A 82 -21.76 -1.28 -3.89
C GLY A 82 -22.52 -2.11 -2.86
N GLU A 83 -21.85 -2.83 -1.97
CA GLU A 83 -22.46 -3.55 -0.86
C GLU A 83 -22.78 -2.62 0.32
N PHE A 84 -23.63 -3.08 1.24
CA PHE A 84 -24.01 -2.30 2.41
C PHE A 84 -23.08 -2.56 3.60
N THR A 85 -22.81 -1.50 4.36
CA THR A 85 -22.29 -1.62 5.71
C THR A 85 -23.42 -2.02 6.64
N THR A 86 -23.23 -3.09 7.40
CA THR A 86 -24.22 -3.61 8.34
C THR A 86 -23.87 -3.21 9.78
N PRO A 87 -24.87 -3.04 10.66
CA PRO A 87 -24.62 -2.75 12.07
C PRO A 87 -23.74 -3.80 12.76
N PHE A 88 -22.85 -3.34 13.66
CA PHE A 88 -22.02 -4.22 14.47
C PHE A 88 -21.64 -3.58 15.81
N ASN A 89 -21.32 -4.40 16.80
CA ASN A 89 -21.04 -3.94 18.15
C ASN A 89 -19.55 -3.64 18.37
N THR A 90 -19.29 -2.50 18.94
CA THR A 90 -17.95 -2.09 19.37
C THR A 90 -18.00 -1.45 20.76
N VAL A 91 -16.82 -1.28 21.37
CA VAL A 91 -16.64 -0.55 22.61
C VAL A 91 -15.76 0.67 22.36
N GLU A 92 -16.22 1.82 22.82
CA GLU A 92 -15.44 3.07 22.74
C GLU A 92 -14.17 2.98 23.61
N LEU A 93 -13.00 3.29 23.02
CA LEU A 93 -11.72 3.16 23.71
C LEU A 93 -11.27 4.44 24.41
N ARG A 94 -11.86 5.60 24.05
CA ARG A 94 -11.50 6.90 24.65
C ARG A 94 -12.62 7.93 24.54
N GLY A 95 -12.47 9.06 25.22
CA GLY A 95 -13.47 10.14 25.27
C GLY A 95 -14.41 9.98 26.44
N GLU A 96 -15.46 10.80 26.47
CA GLU A 96 -16.46 10.81 27.55
C GLU A 96 -17.27 9.50 27.60
N SER A 97 -17.44 8.85 26.45
CA SER A 97 -18.15 7.56 26.30
C SER A 97 -17.22 6.35 26.41
N GLN A 98 -16.01 6.49 26.97
CA GLN A 98 -15.09 5.35 27.09
C GLN A 98 -15.72 4.18 27.84
N GLY A 99 -15.65 2.99 27.24
CA GLY A 99 -16.24 1.77 27.78
C GLY A 99 -17.68 1.51 27.36
N SER A 100 -18.35 2.48 26.74
CA SER A 100 -19.73 2.31 26.25
C SER A 100 -19.78 1.45 25.00
N ALA A 101 -20.82 0.65 24.86
CA ALA A 101 -21.12 -0.09 23.62
C ALA A 101 -21.63 0.89 22.56
N VAL A 102 -21.10 0.77 21.33
CA VAL A 102 -21.43 1.62 20.21
C VAL A 102 -21.51 0.81 18.93
N ASP A 103 -22.53 1.09 18.13
CA ASP A 103 -22.60 0.68 16.74
C ASP A 103 -22.23 1.87 15.84
N PRO A 104 -21.05 1.86 15.19
CA PRO A 104 -20.59 2.97 14.41
C PRO A 104 -21.46 3.23 13.17
N VAL A 105 -22.06 2.20 12.58
CA VAL A 105 -22.91 2.33 11.39
C VAL A 105 -24.23 3.02 11.77
N HIS A 106 -24.84 2.59 12.88
CA HIS A 106 -26.07 3.21 13.38
C HIS A 106 -25.86 4.69 13.80
N VAL A 107 -24.77 4.97 14.50
CA VAL A 107 -24.48 6.32 14.98
C VAL A 107 -24.14 7.28 13.82
N ASN A 108 -23.51 6.80 12.77
CA ASN A 108 -23.13 7.62 11.62
C ASN A 108 -24.32 8.05 10.74
N ARG A 109 -25.45 7.35 10.84
CA ARG A 109 -26.71 7.69 10.15
C ARG A 109 -26.55 7.97 8.65
N GLY A 110 -25.77 7.13 7.96
CA GLY A 110 -25.52 7.27 6.52
C GLY A 110 -24.58 8.41 6.11
N LYS A 111 -24.04 9.19 7.04
CA LYS A 111 -23.04 10.22 6.71
C LYS A 111 -21.80 9.60 6.07
N PRO A 112 -21.06 10.34 5.23
CA PRO A 112 -19.79 9.91 4.71
C PRO A 112 -18.88 9.40 5.86
N THR A 113 -18.39 8.19 5.72
CA THR A 113 -17.71 7.48 6.80
C THR A 113 -16.50 6.73 6.25
N ALA A 114 -15.39 6.79 6.98
CA ALA A 114 -14.27 5.86 6.85
C ALA A 114 -14.32 4.87 8.02
N LEU A 115 -14.52 3.57 7.71
CA LEU A 115 -14.37 2.48 8.66
C LEU A 115 -13.00 1.83 8.42
N VAL A 116 -12.11 1.94 9.39
CA VAL A 116 -10.75 1.44 9.29
C VAL A 116 -10.57 0.30 10.27
N PHE A 117 -10.62 -0.93 9.76
CA PHE A 117 -10.41 -2.15 10.56
C PHE A 117 -8.92 -2.43 10.69
N VAL A 118 -8.45 -2.64 11.91
CA VAL A 118 -7.02 -2.80 12.25
C VAL A 118 -6.83 -4.14 12.95
N HIS A 119 -6.27 -5.13 12.25
CA HIS A 119 -5.92 -6.44 12.81
C HIS A 119 -4.61 -6.41 13.59
N GLY A 120 -3.69 -5.56 13.19
CA GLY A 120 -2.40 -5.41 13.85
C GLY A 120 -1.79 -4.04 13.56
N ILE A 121 -0.87 -3.59 14.41
CA ILE A 121 -0.20 -2.31 14.22
C ILE A 121 1.28 -2.55 14.00
N GLU A 122 1.74 -2.28 12.78
CA GLU A 122 3.14 -2.29 12.41
C GLU A 122 3.67 -0.86 12.21
N ARG A 123 4.96 -0.69 12.38
CA ARG A 123 5.60 0.63 12.25
C ARG A 123 5.49 1.19 10.83
N SER A 124 5.49 0.32 9.83
CA SER A 124 5.38 0.68 8.39
C SER A 124 4.07 1.37 8.04
N MET A 125 2.96 0.97 8.69
CA MET A 125 1.62 1.51 8.40
C MET A 125 1.29 2.82 9.14
N VAL A 126 2.06 3.16 10.18
CA VAL A 126 1.79 4.37 10.98
C VAL A 126 1.75 5.66 10.16
N PRO A 127 2.62 5.88 9.15
CA PRO A 127 2.50 7.04 8.28
C PRO A 127 1.17 7.09 7.52
N LEU A 128 0.69 5.96 6.96
CA LEU A 128 -0.62 5.88 6.30
C LEU A 128 -1.76 6.18 7.28
N MET A 129 -1.74 5.57 8.47
CA MET A 129 -2.76 5.83 9.50
C MET A 129 -2.84 7.32 9.85
N ARG A 130 -1.69 7.99 9.97
CA ARG A 130 -1.66 9.44 10.26
C ARG A 130 -2.23 10.28 9.13
N VAL A 131 -1.97 9.92 7.88
CA VAL A 131 -2.54 10.63 6.72
C VAL A 131 -4.05 10.51 6.72
N ILE A 132 -4.60 9.32 6.92
CA ILE A 132 -6.05 9.08 6.99
C ILE A 132 -6.66 9.87 8.16
N ASP A 133 -6.02 9.83 9.32
CA ASP A 133 -6.49 10.51 10.52
C ASP A 133 -6.45 12.04 10.39
N THR A 134 -5.37 12.57 9.79
CA THR A 134 -5.27 14.01 9.51
C THR A 134 -6.36 14.45 8.53
N PHE A 135 -6.57 13.69 7.45
CA PHE A 135 -7.65 13.96 6.50
C PHE A 135 -9.02 13.99 7.20
N GLY A 136 -9.30 12.98 8.01
CA GLY A 136 -10.55 12.91 8.77
C GLY A 136 -10.74 14.08 9.75
N SER A 137 -9.65 14.50 10.42
CA SER A 137 -9.69 15.63 11.35
C SER A 137 -9.85 16.98 10.66
N GLU A 138 -9.23 17.17 9.47
CA GLU A 138 -9.37 18.41 8.69
C GLU A 138 -10.76 18.55 8.05
N HIS A 139 -11.50 17.45 7.94
CA HIS A 139 -12.83 17.41 7.32
C HIS A 139 -13.88 16.78 8.25
N GLU A 140 -13.74 16.97 9.58
CA GLU A 140 -14.63 16.35 10.58
C GLU A 140 -16.11 16.75 10.45
N ASP A 141 -16.38 17.87 9.79
CA ASP A 141 -17.72 18.34 9.45
C ASP A 141 -18.38 17.49 8.32
N LYS A 142 -17.57 16.87 7.47
CA LYS A 142 -18.01 16.15 6.24
C LYS A 142 -17.86 14.64 6.33
N ILE A 143 -16.90 14.13 7.09
CA ILE A 143 -16.60 12.69 7.19
C ILE A 143 -16.40 12.27 8.63
N ILE A 144 -16.87 11.07 8.96
CA ILE A 144 -16.63 10.44 10.27
C ILE A 144 -15.60 9.32 10.08
N THR A 145 -14.46 9.44 10.78
CA THR A 145 -13.41 8.41 10.75
C THR A 145 -13.48 7.55 12.01
N ASN A 146 -13.74 6.25 11.82
CA ASN A 146 -13.80 5.26 12.89
C ASN A 146 -12.64 4.27 12.74
N TRP A 147 -11.76 4.21 13.74
CA TRP A 147 -10.70 3.23 13.87
C TRP A 147 -11.22 2.03 14.67
N VAL A 148 -11.48 0.92 14.00
CA VAL A 148 -12.03 -0.30 14.62
C VAL A 148 -10.89 -1.30 14.79
N PHE A 149 -10.44 -1.45 16.02
CA PHE A 149 -9.39 -2.41 16.36
C PHE A 149 -10.00 -3.79 16.59
N LEU A 150 -9.32 -4.80 16.10
CA LEU A 150 -9.67 -6.20 16.23
C LEU A 150 -8.67 -6.89 17.16
N SER A 151 -9.13 -7.73 18.07
CA SER A 151 -8.24 -8.38 19.03
C SER A 151 -8.87 -9.64 19.61
N ASP A 152 -8.04 -10.66 19.80
CA ASP A 152 -8.37 -11.90 20.53
C ASP A 152 -8.35 -11.71 22.07
N ASP A 153 -7.66 -10.66 22.56
CA ASP A 153 -7.66 -10.27 23.98
C ASP A 153 -8.26 -8.85 24.16
N PRO A 154 -9.59 -8.73 24.28
CA PRO A 154 -10.24 -7.45 24.42
C PRO A 154 -9.93 -6.75 25.76
N VAL A 155 -9.59 -7.49 26.81
CA VAL A 155 -9.30 -6.93 28.13
C VAL A 155 -7.99 -6.15 28.10
N THR A 156 -6.92 -6.79 27.67
CA THR A 156 -5.59 -6.14 27.52
C THR A 156 -5.65 -5.02 26.48
N SER A 157 -6.38 -5.23 25.39
CA SER A 157 -6.51 -4.24 24.31
C SER A 157 -7.21 -2.96 24.77
N ARG A 158 -8.25 -3.03 25.58
CA ARG A 158 -8.91 -1.84 26.18
C ARG A 158 -7.95 -0.97 26.98
N GLN A 159 -6.99 -1.58 27.66
CA GLN A 159 -5.99 -0.84 28.48
C GLN A 159 -4.86 -0.28 27.61
N ARG A 160 -4.41 -1.04 26.60
CA ARG A 160 -3.23 -0.73 25.80
C ARG A 160 -3.51 0.20 24.62
N LEU A 161 -4.59 -0.03 23.86
CA LEU A 161 -4.87 0.71 22.63
C LEU A 161 -5.02 2.23 22.80
N PRO A 162 -5.62 2.75 23.88
CA PRO A 162 -5.64 4.21 24.11
C PRO A 162 -4.25 4.84 24.20
N GLN A 163 -3.28 4.13 24.76
CA GLN A 163 -1.88 4.59 24.84
C GLN A 163 -1.19 4.52 23.48
N VAL A 164 -1.44 3.45 22.72
CA VAL A 164 -0.95 3.30 21.34
C VAL A 164 -1.49 4.44 20.48
N GLY A 165 -2.80 4.71 20.53
CA GLY A 165 -3.43 5.79 19.77
C GLY A 165 -2.81 7.16 20.08
N ARG A 166 -2.50 7.44 21.35
CA ARG A 166 -1.76 8.66 21.73
C ARG A 166 -0.35 8.71 21.16
N SER A 167 0.36 7.57 21.18
CA SER A 167 1.72 7.47 20.66
C SER A 167 1.79 7.71 19.14
N ILE A 168 0.84 7.16 18.39
CA ILE A 168 0.74 7.35 16.94
C ILE A 168 -0.08 8.57 16.55
N LYS A 169 -0.61 9.32 17.55
CA LYS A 169 -1.36 10.58 17.39
C LYS A 169 -2.66 10.45 16.60
N ILE A 170 -3.40 9.38 16.77
CA ILE A 170 -4.75 9.25 16.21
C ILE A 170 -5.69 10.21 16.97
N GLN A 171 -6.44 11.01 16.23
CA GLN A 171 -7.47 11.94 16.73
C GLN A 171 -8.88 11.38 16.53
N GLY A 172 -9.11 10.67 15.42
CA GLY A 172 -10.37 10.04 15.08
C GLY A 172 -10.87 9.07 16.15
N ARG A 173 -12.12 8.66 16.06
CA ARG A 173 -12.78 7.78 17.02
C ARG A 173 -12.11 6.41 17.07
N MET A 174 -11.79 5.92 18.26
CA MET A 174 -11.16 4.63 18.47
C MET A 174 -12.14 3.64 19.09
N LEU A 175 -12.40 2.55 18.42
CA LEU A 175 -13.36 1.51 18.77
C LEU A 175 -12.65 0.16 18.86
N LEU A 176 -13.11 -0.72 19.73
CA LEU A 176 -12.70 -2.12 19.79
C LEU A 176 -13.88 -2.99 19.38
N SER A 177 -13.71 -3.88 18.39
CA SER A 177 -14.73 -4.84 18.00
C SER A 177 -15.07 -5.79 19.16
N SER A 178 -16.34 -6.05 19.36
CA SER A 178 -16.80 -7.05 20.33
C SER A 178 -16.65 -8.49 19.85
N ASP A 179 -16.47 -8.69 18.53
CA ASP A 179 -16.46 -9.99 17.86
C ASP A 179 -15.04 -10.58 17.71
N GLY A 180 -14.06 -10.04 18.47
CA GLY A 180 -12.71 -10.58 18.51
C GLY A 180 -11.84 -10.20 17.30
N ILE A 181 -10.84 -11.05 17.02
CA ILE A 181 -9.84 -10.82 15.95
C ILE A 181 -10.43 -11.01 14.56
N GLU A 182 -11.43 -11.88 14.41
CA GLU A 182 -12.11 -12.09 13.13
C GLU A 182 -12.98 -10.89 12.73
N GLY A 183 -13.24 -9.98 13.68
CA GLY A 183 -14.09 -8.81 13.48
C GLY A 183 -15.58 -9.17 13.34
N PRO A 184 -16.41 -8.21 12.90
CA PRO A 184 -17.84 -8.47 12.70
C PRO A 184 -18.03 -9.57 11.66
N GLY A 185 -18.67 -10.69 12.07
CA GLY A 185 -18.81 -11.88 11.23
C GLY A 185 -19.59 -11.65 9.92
N ASN A 186 -20.44 -10.61 9.91
CA ASN A 186 -21.17 -10.17 8.73
C ASN A 186 -20.33 -9.34 7.74
N TYR A 187 -19.09 -8.98 8.09
CA TYR A 187 -18.17 -8.25 7.22
C TYR A 187 -17.25 -9.16 6.42
N GLY A 188 -16.94 -10.37 6.90
CA GLY A 188 -16.02 -11.28 6.21
C GLY A 188 -14.63 -10.69 6.05
N LEU A 189 -14.08 -10.10 7.13
CA LEU A 189 -12.75 -9.50 7.13
C LEU A 189 -11.67 -10.59 7.00
N ASN A 190 -10.62 -10.29 6.25
CA ASN A 190 -9.48 -11.17 6.09
C ASN A 190 -8.41 -10.82 7.12
N LYS A 191 -8.09 -11.75 8.00
CA LYS A 191 -7.06 -11.57 9.04
C LYS A 191 -5.63 -11.42 8.52
N ASP A 192 -5.37 -11.82 7.27
CA ASP A 192 -4.07 -11.59 6.63
C ASP A 192 -3.88 -10.11 6.25
N CYS A 193 -4.97 -9.34 6.18
CA CYS A 193 -4.91 -7.90 5.97
C CYS A 193 -4.68 -7.19 7.30
N LEU A 194 -3.51 -6.55 7.47
CA LEU A 194 -3.27 -5.72 8.66
C LEU A 194 -4.23 -4.53 8.74
N LEU A 195 -4.67 -4.03 7.58
CA LEU A 195 -5.58 -2.91 7.50
C LEU A 195 -6.62 -3.13 6.41
N THR A 196 -7.91 -2.98 6.76
CA THR A 196 -9.01 -2.91 5.79
C THR A 196 -9.70 -1.56 5.94
N ILE A 197 -9.71 -0.77 4.86
CA ILE A 197 -10.28 0.58 4.86
C ILE A 197 -11.52 0.57 3.97
N LEU A 198 -12.67 0.86 4.55
CA LEU A 198 -13.93 1.02 3.84
C LEU A 198 -14.32 2.50 3.84
N THR A 199 -14.59 3.06 2.68
CA THR A 199 -15.29 4.33 2.57
C THR A 199 -16.76 4.06 2.27
N ALA A 200 -17.67 4.69 2.98
CA ALA A 200 -19.10 4.47 2.82
C ALA A 200 -19.90 5.76 2.92
N LYS A 201 -21.00 5.84 2.16
CA LYS A 201 -22.00 6.89 2.22
C LYS A 201 -23.40 6.27 2.08
N ASP A 202 -24.35 6.75 2.84
CA ASP A 202 -25.71 6.20 2.90
C ASP A 202 -25.69 4.68 3.22
N ASN A 203 -24.77 4.28 4.11
CA ASN A 203 -24.47 2.88 4.48
C ASN A 203 -24.06 1.99 3.30
N LYS A 204 -23.64 2.57 2.17
CA LYS A 204 -23.17 1.82 1.01
C LYS A 204 -21.66 2.06 0.82
N VAL A 205 -20.90 0.98 0.65
CA VAL A 205 -19.45 1.04 0.42
C VAL A 205 -19.19 1.67 -0.94
N THR A 206 -18.32 2.67 -0.97
CA THR A 206 -17.89 3.37 -2.18
C THR A 206 -16.50 2.94 -2.64
N ALA A 207 -15.61 2.60 -1.68
CA ALA A 207 -14.32 2.00 -1.97
C ALA A 207 -13.90 1.07 -0.82
N ASN A 208 -13.07 0.07 -1.15
CA ASN A 208 -12.50 -0.89 -0.22
C ASN A 208 -11.00 -1.08 -0.53
N PHE A 209 -10.17 -1.00 0.50
CA PHE A 209 -8.73 -1.25 0.44
C PHE A 209 -8.39 -2.35 1.44
N ALA A 210 -8.08 -3.54 0.93
CA ALA A 210 -7.62 -4.69 1.70
C ALA A 210 -6.08 -4.75 1.64
N LEU A 211 -5.40 -4.32 2.70
CA LEU A 211 -3.97 -4.11 2.72
C LEU A 211 -3.28 -5.13 3.65
N ILE A 212 -2.54 -6.06 3.06
CA ILE A 212 -1.71 -7.03 3.81
C ILE A 212 -0.51 -6.31 4.44
N GLN A 213 0.17 -5.48 3.66
CA GLN A 213 1.34 -4.71 4.11
C GLN A 213 1.10 -3.21 3.90
N PRO A 214 0.24 -2.57 4.70
CA PRO A 214 -0.09 -1.16 4.54
C PRO A 214 1.13 -0.26 4.73
N GLY A 215 1.25 0.75 3.86
CA GLY A 215 2.34 1.72 3.89
C GLY A 215 1.96 3.07 3.33
N ILE A 216 2.91 4.02 3.35
CA ILE A 216 2.67 5.37 2.82
C ILE A 216 2.39 5.39 1.31
N ALA A 217 2.81 4.35 0.58
CA ALA A 217 2.55 4.22 -0.86
C ALA A 217 1.05 4.15 -1.16
N ASP A 218 0.26 3.53 -0.28
CA ASP A 218 -1.19 3.36 -0.44
C ASP A 218 -1.96 4.67 -0.17
N ALA A 219 -1.30 5.65 0.46
CA ALA A 219 -1.95 6.89 0.92
C ALA A 219 -2.59 7.68 -0.21
N LYS A 220 -1.98 7.72 -1.40
CA LYS A 220 -2.49 8.48 -2.54
C LYS A 220 -3.87 7.99 -2.98
N GLU A 221 -4.03 6.69 -3.11
CA GLU A 221 -5.29 6.07 -3.54
C GLU A 221 -6.38 6.20 -2.46
N VAL A 222 -6.00 5.97 -1.20
CA VAL A 222 -6.92 6.11 -0.06
C VAL A 222 -7.40 7.56 0.07
N VAL A 223 -6.51 8.56 -0.02
CA VAL A 223 -6.88 9.98 0.04
C VAL A 223 -7.77 10.38 -1.14
N ALA A 224 -7.50 9.85 -2.34
CA ALA A 224 -8.37 10.09 -3.50
C ALA A 224 -9.80 9.57 -3.27
N ALA A 225 -9.95 8.35 -2.71
CA ALA A 225 -11.24 7.78 -2.37
C ALA A 225 -11.97 8.57 -1.28
N LEU A 226 -11.27 8.98 -0.22
CA LEU A 226 -11.82 9.82 0.84
C LEU A 226 -12.27 11.20 0.31
N SER A 227 -11.48 11.79 -0.60
CA SER A 227 -11.81 13.07 -1.24
C SER A 227 -13.05 12.96 -2.11
N SER A 228 -13.13 11.91 -2.93
CA SER A 228 -14.31 11.61 -3.76
C SER A 228 -15.57 11.42 -2.90
N LEU A 229 -15.43 10.71 -1.76
CA LEU A 229 -16.54 10.45 -0.84
C LEU A 229 -17.21 11.73 -0.32
N ILE A 230 -16.43 12.78 -0.06
CA ILE A 230 -16.92 14.07 0.46
C ILE A 230 -17.06 15.15 -0.62
N GLY A 231 -16.88 14.79 -1.89
CA GLY A 231 -17.07 15.68 -3.04
C GLY A 231 -15.97 16.73 -3.21
N LEU A 232 -14.74 16.45 -2.81
CA LEU A 232 -13.59 17.31 -3.12
C LEU A 232 -13.14 17.06 -4.56
N GLU A 233 -13.07 18.12 -5.36
CA GLU A 233 -12.62 18.05 -6.77
C GLU A 233 -11.13 17.72 -6.86
N VAL A 234 -10.32 18.27 -5.96
CA VAL A 234 -8.87 18.06 -5.92
C VAL A 234 -8.46 17.42 -4.59
N PRO A 235 -7.97 16.18 -4.60
CA PRO A 235 -7.45 15.54 -3.40
C PRO A 235 -6.23 16.30 -2.84
N PRO A 236 -6.13 16.49 -1.52
CA PRO A 236 -4.93 17.07 -0.90
C PRO A 236 -3.72 16.17 -1.14
N SER A 237 -2.53 16.76 -1.19
CA SER A 237 -1.31 15.96 -1.32
C SER A 237 -0.99 15.18 -0.04
N VAL A 238 -0.41 13.99 -0.19
CA VAL A 238 0.00 13.15 0.96
C VAL A 238 0.97 13.90 1.88
N GLU A 239 1.85 14.73 1.29
CA GLU A 239 2.81 15.54 2.02
C GLU A 239 2.13 16.61 2.90
N SER A 240 1.01 17.19 2.43
CA SER A 240 0.26 18.18 3.22
C SER A 240 -0.41 17.55 4.44
N LEU A 241 -0.89 16.32 4.30
CA LEU A 241 -1.54 15.53 5.36
C LEU A 241 -0.53 14.84 6.30
N THR A 242 0.76 14.82 5.91
CA THR A 242 1.78 14.24 6.78
C THR A 242 2.18 15.26 7.86
N PRO A 243 1.97 14.96 9.15
CA PRO A 243 2.34 15.88 10.22
C PRO A 243 3.83 16.23 10.11
N LYS A 244 4.13 17.48 9.80
CA LYS A 244 5.53 17.95 9.79
C LYS A 244 6.12 17.67 11.17
N MET A 245 7.16 16.83 11.23
CA MET A 245 7.95 16.75 12.45
C MET A 245 8.44 18.16 12.75
N ARG A 246 7.89 18.80 13.80
CA ARG A 246 8.51 19.98 14.36
C ARG A 246 9.90 19.54 14.79
N MET A 247 10.90 19.78 13.96
CA MET A 247 12.28 19.80 14.44
C MET A 247 12.24 20.73 15.65
N ALA A 248 12.55 20.19 16.83
CA ALA A 248 12.65 20.98 18.03
C ALA A 248 13.64 22.11 17.70
N LYS A 249 13.09 23.30 17.44
CA LYS A 249 13.87 24.52 17.25
C LYS A 249 14.79 24.58 18.46
N GLY A 250 16.09 24.47 18.24
CA GLY A 250 17.09 24.35 19.29
C GLY A 250 16.73 25.28 20.44
N ARG A 251 16.49 24.69 21.61
CA ARG A 251 16.34 25.44 22.85
C ARG A 251 17.62 26.23 22.97
N ASN A 252 17.54 27.55 22.73
CA ASN A 252 18.57 28.48 23.15
C ASN A 252 18.73 28.29 24.66
N MET A 253 19.69 27.47 25.04
CA MET A 253 20.11 27.35 26.45
C MET A 253 20.56 28.72 26.88
N ARG A 254 19.71 29.40 27.63
CA ARG A 254 20.09 30.59 28.40
C ARG A 254 21.26 30.20 29.29
N LYS A 255 22.38 30.92 29.10
CA LYS A 255 23.65 30.83 29.82
C LYS A 255 23.44 31.20 31.29
N GLY A 256 22.85 30.35 32.11
CA GLY A 256 22.53 30.65 33.52
C GLY A 256 22.20 29.45 34.41
N GLU A 257 22.02 28.25 33.85
CA GLU A 257 21.59 27.09 34.66
C GLU A 257 22.65 25.99 34.87
N ASN A 258 23.91 26.24 34.50
CA ASN A 258 24.98 25.25 34.62
C ASN A 258 25.38 24.85 36.04
N ALA A 259 24.90 25.59 37.08
CA ALA A 259 25.31 25.29 38.45
C ALA A 259 24.38 24.31 39.20
N ARG A 260 23.16 24.04 38.69
CA ARG A 260 22.21 23.09 39.30
C ARG A 260 22.15 21.70 38.67
N MET A 261 22.71 21.52 37.48
CA MET A 261 22.71 20.20 36.77
C MET A 261 23.83 19.27 37.21
N GLN A 262 24.93 19.75 37.82
CA GLN A 262 26.04 18.86 38.22
C GLN A 262 25.72 17.92 39.40
N LYS A 263 24.73 18.25 40.23
CA LYS A 263 24.28 17.35 41.32
C LYS A 263 23.20 16.34 40.95
N ARG A 264 22.56 16.48 39.75
CA ARG A 264 21.54 15.53 39.27
C ARG A 264 22.12 14.48 38.31
N GLY A 265 23.35 14.68 37.80
CA GLY A 265 24.02 13.79 36.83
C GLY A 265 24.54 12.48 37.44
N GLN A 266 24.81 12.43 38.76
CA GLN A 266 25.36 11.22 39.38
C GLN A 266 24.33 10.14 39.69
N ASN A 267 23.04 10.43 39.70
CA ASN A 267 21.97 9.44 39.90
C ASN A 267 21.33 8.94 38.57
N MET A 268 21.64 9.55 37.43
CA MET A 268 21.16 9.09 36.12
C MET A 268 22.13 8.16 35.39
N GLN A 269 23.33 7.96 35.92
CA GLN A 269 24.33 7.09 35.29
C GLN A 269 24.05 5.59 35.49
N LYS A 270 23.16 5.22 36.42
CA LYS A 270 22.77 3.83 36.69
C LYS A 270 21.65 3.29 35.78
N GLY A 271 21.04 4.14 34.93
CA GLY A 271 19.98 3.78 33.98
C GLY A 271 20.41 3.81 32.51
N LYS A 272 21.67 4.16 32.20
CA LYS A 272 22.14 4.38 30.83
C LYS A 272 22.72 3.15 30.16
N ASP A 273 22.92 2.06 30.93
CA ASP A 273 23.53 0.82 30.43
C ASP A 273 22.54 -0.14 29.76
N ARG A 274 21.30 0.33 29.43
CA ARG A 274 20.30 -0.49 28.74
C ARG A 274 20.01 -0.08 27.29
N ASN A 275 20.70 0.93 26.73
CA ASN A 275 20.56 1.34 25.34
C ASN A 275 21.92 1.64 24.70
N GLU A 276 22.92 0.82 24.92
CA GLU A 276 23.96 0.65 23.92
C GLU A 276 23.27 -0.05 22.75
N GLY A 277 22.89 0.73 21.74
CA GLY A 277 22.33 0.21 20.51
C GLY A 277 23.29 -0.85 19.97
N ILE A 278 22.82 -2.08 19.75
CA ILE A 278 23.59 -3.16 19.15
C ILE A 278 24.28 -2.57 17.93
N LYS A 279 25.60 -2.47 17.97
CA LYS A 279 26.39 -1.95 16.87
C LYS A 279 26.36 -3.01 15.77
N LEU A 280 25.42 -2.85 14.84
CA LEU A 280 25.18 -3.81 13.76
C LEU A 280 26.39 -3.81 12.81
N PRO A 281 26.89 -4.98 12.39
CA PRO A 281 27.96 -5.08 11.43
C PRO A 281 27.54 -4.62 10.03
N GLY A 282 28.44 -3.94 9.33
CA GLY A 282 28.22 -3.49 7.95
C GLY A 282 27.30 -2.28 7.80
N ALA A 283 27.26 -1.73 6.59
CA ALA A 283 26.36 -0.62 6.22
C ALA A 283 24.93 -1.11 6.02
N ALA A 284 23.94 -0.26 6.30
CA ALA A 284 22.54 -0.58 5.95
C ALA A 284 22.36 -0.48 4.42
N PRO A 285 21.66 -1.42 3.77
CA PRO A 285 21.33 -1.30 2.36
C PRO A 285 20.53 -0.03 2.08
N THR A 286 20.85 0.65 1.00
CA THR A 286 20.16 1.86 0.54
C THR A 286 19.17 1.58 -0.58
N ASP A 287 19.35 0.46 -1.28
CA ASP A 287 18.44 0.01 -2.33
C ASP A 287 17.10 -0.44 -1.75
N SER A 288 16.01 0.17 -2.24
CA SER A 288 14.66 -0.04 -1.70
C SER A 288 14.14 -1.47 -1.93
N GLN A 289 14.53 -2.08 -3.04
CA GLN A 289 14.10 -3.43 -3.39
C GLN A 289 14.82 -4.47 -2.55
N LEU A 290 16.13 -4.31 -2.33
CA LEU A 290 16.88 -5.15 -1.38
C LEU A 290 16.34 -5.04 0.05
N VAL A 291 15.97 -3.84 0.49
CA VAL A 291 15.31 -3.66 1.79
C VAL A 291 13.95 -4.37 1.83
N GLY A 292 13.21 -4.38 0.71
CA GLY A 292 11.97 -5.15 0.56
C GLY A 292 12.18 -6.66 0.75
N TYR A 293 13.15 -7.22 0.03
CA TYR A 293 13.52 -8.65 0.15
C TYR A 293 13.99 -9.01 1.56
N LEU A 294 14.79 -8.17 2.21
CA LEU A 294 15.21 -8.39 3.60
C LEU A 294 14.02 -8.46 4.55
N ARG A 295 13.01 -7.59 4.38
CA ARG A 295 11.80 -7.63 5.19
C ARG A 295 10.99 -8.91 4.98
N GLN A 296 10.88 -9.38 3.74
CA GLN A 296 10.23 -10.65 3.43
C GLN A 296 11.02 -11.82 4.05
N PHE A 297 12.33 -11.85 3.88
CA PHE A 297 13.21 -12.90 4.38
C PHE A 297 13.11 -13.11 5.90
N ILE A 298 13.00 -12.02 6.68
CA ILE A 298 13.02 -12.07 8.16
C ILE A 298 11.64 -12.36 8.79
N GLN A 299 10.61 -12.66 8.00
CA GLN A 299 9.29 -12.98 8.56
C GLN A 299 9.36 -14.32 9.31
N LYS A 300 8.88 -14.33 10.57
CA LYS A 300 8.84 -15.53 11.39
C LYS A 300 7.79 -16.56 10.93
N SER A 301 6.85 -16.14 10.11
CA SER A 301 5.81 -16.99 9.52
C SER A 301 6.23 -17.67 8.22
N ASN A 302 7.43 -17.39 7.68
CA ASN A 302 7.87 -17.98 6.44
C ASN A 302 7.99 -19.49 6.52
N SER A 303 7.48 -20.19 5.50
CA SER A 303 7.86 -21.58 5.26
C SER A 303 9.27 -21.66 4.66
N ASN A 304 9.86 -22.86 4.62
CA ASN A 304 11.18 -23.06 4.03
C ASN A 304 11.18 -22.66 2.54
N GLU A 305 10.14 -23.02 1.81
CA GLU A 305 9.96 -22.70 0.38
C GLU A 305 9.88 -21.18 0.14
N GLN A 306 9.23 -20.46 1.04
CA GLN A 306 9.14 -18.99 0.94
C GLN A 306 10.51 -18.33 1.20
N VAL A 307 11.30 -18.85 2.11
CA VAL A 307 12.68 -18.37 2.33
C VAL A 307 13.53 -18.58 1.07
N ASP A 308 13.46 -19.78 0.48
CA ASP A 308 14.21 -20.13 -0.73
C ASP A 308 13.78 -19.27 -1.92
N GLU A 309 12.49 -19.02 -2.07
CA GLU A 309 11.96 -18.15 -3.12
C GLU A 309 12.50 -16.73 -3.01
N VAL A 310 12.49 -16.14 -1.80
CA VAL A 310 13.06 -14.81 -1.56
C VAL A 310 14.54 -14.77 -1.91
N LEU A 311 15.33 -15.76 -1.51
CA LEU A 311 16.76 -15.82 -1.84
C LEU A 311 16.99 -15.94 -3.35
N ASN A 312 16.17 -16.70 -4.06
CA ASN A 312 16.24 -16.84 -5.53
C ASN A 312 15.87 -15.51 -6.23
N GLN A 313 14.87 -14.79 -5.74
CA GLN A 313 14.51 -13.46 -6.24
C GLN A 313 15.67 -12.48 -6.05
N VAL A 314 16.33 -12.52 -4.89
CA VAL A 314 17.50 -11.67 -4.62
C VAL A 314 18.66 -12.03 -5.56
N ARG A 315 18.99 -13.31 -5.75
CA ARG A 315 20.04 -13.75 -6.68
C ARG A 315 19.79 -13.21 -8.10
N SER A 316 18.54 -13.28 -8.55
CA SER A 316 18.14 -12.77 -9.86
C SER A 316 18.28 -11.27 -9.96
N TYR A 317 17.92 -10.56 -8.89
CA TYR A 317 17.94 -9.09 -8.84
C TYR A 317 19.34 -8.49 -8.78
N ILE A 318 20.24 -9.10 -8.00
CA ILE A 318 21.61 -8.59 -7.81
C ILE A 318 22.59 -9.07 -8.89
N LYS A 319 22.17 -9.98 -9.76
CA LYS A 319 23.00 -10.57 -10.82
C LYS A 319 23.76 -9.47 -11.57
N ASP A 320 25.06 -9.68 -11.75
CA ASP A 320 25.96 -8.79 -12.51
C ASP A 320 26.08 -7.33 -11.98
N ASN A 321 25.68 -7.09 -10.74
CA ASN A 321 25.81 -5.76 -10.12
C ASN A 321 26.56 -5.83 -8.78
N GLU A 322 27.86 -5.57 -8.81
CA GLU A 322 28.76 -5.64 -7.65
C GLU A 322 28.28 -4.75 -6.49
N ASN A 323 27.76 -3.56 -6.76
CA ASN A 323 27.23 -2.68 -5.71
C ASN A 323 26.04 -3.29 -5.00
N LEU A 324 25.09 -3.89 -5.75
CA LEU A 324 23.92 -4.57 -5.16
C LEU A 324 24.36 -5.84 -4.39
N ILE A 325 25.35 -6.59 -4.89
CA ILE A 325 25.91 -7.74 -4.19
C ILE A 325 26.50 -7.30 -2.84
N ASN A 326 27.29 -6.23 -2.81
CA ASN A 326 27.85 -5.66 -1.58
C ASN A 326 26.76 -5.21 -0.59
N GLN A 327 25.70 -4.54 -1.08
CA GLN A 327 24.56 -4.14 -0.26
C GLN A 327 23.79 -5.35 0.29
N ALA A 328 23.60 -6.41 -0.51
CA ALA A 328 22.97 -7.65 -0.09
C ALA A 328 23.78 -8.34 1.01
N VAL A 329 25.09 -8.50 0.82
CA VAL A 329 25.99 -9.08 1.84
C VAL A 329 25.87 -8.33 3.18
N ASN A 330 25.97 -6.99 3.13
CA ASN A 330 25.87 -6.16 4.34
C ASN A 330 24.48 -6.26 4.98
N GLY A 331 23.41 -6.26 4.17
CA GLY A 331 22.05 -6.36 4.67
C GLY A 331 21.77 -7.69 5.37
N TRP A 332 22.14 -8.82 4.75
CA TRP A 332 21.97 -10.15 5.34
C TRP A 332 22.80 -10.34 6.59
N ILE A 333 24.08 -9.94 6.62
CA ILE A 333 24.92 -9.98 7.84
C ILE A 333 24.24 -9.26 9.02
N ARG A 334 23.59 -8.11 8.76
CA ARG A 334 22.91 -7.35 9.83
C ARG A 334 21.72 -8.11 10.40
N VAL A 335 20.87 -8.70 9.57
CA VAL A 335 19.68 -9.43 10.03
C VAL A 335 20.03 -10.76 10.70
N LEU A 336 21.07 -11.45 10.22
CA LEU A 336 21.60 -12.66 10.82
C LEU A 336 22.25 -12.39 12.19
N HIS A 337 22.99 -11.30 12.33
CA HIS A 337 23.61 -10.89 13.60
C HIS A 337 22.57 -10.71 14.73
N VAL A 338 21.38 -10.19 14.40
CA VAL A 338 20.28 -10.01 15.36
C VAL A 338 19.33 -11.20 15.43
N LYS A 339 19.63 -12.29 14.72
CA LYS A 339 18.85 -13.53 14.66
C LYS A 339 17.37 -13.29 14.27
N TYR A 340 17.14 -12.48 13.24
CA TYR A 340 15.81 -12.29 12.68
C TYR A 340 15.46 -13.40 11.70
N GLY A 341 14.15 -13.75 11.62
CA GLY A 341 13.63 -14.82 10.78
C GLY A 341 13.42 -16.13 11.51
N THR A 342 13.21 -17.20 10.74
CA THR A 342 13.12 -18.59 11.22
C THR A 342 14.52 -19.19 11.37
N ASP A 343 14.66 -20.33 12.06
CA ASP A 343 15.96 -21.04 12.15
C ASP A 343 16.46 -21.47 10.77
N TYR A 344 15.54 -21.85 9.88
CA TYR A 344 15.86 -22.17 8.48
C TYR A 344 16.40 -20.93 7.74
N ALA A 345 15.74 -19.77 7.89
CA ALA A 345 16.21 -18.52 7.30
C ALA A 345 17.60 -18.13 7.82
N GLN A 346 17.93 -18.40 9.07
CA GLN A 346 19.28 -18.17 9.61
C GLN A 346 20.32 -19.04 8.89
N ALA A 347 20.07 -20.34 8.75
CA ALA A 347 20.99 -21.29 8.11
C ALA A 347 21.18 -20.96 6.60
N GLU A 348 20.08 -20.74 5.88
CA GLU A 348 20.14 -20.42 4.46
C GLU A 348 20.71 -19.01 4.21
N GLY A 349 20.43 -18.06 5.09
CA GLY A 349 21.02 -16.72 5.03
C GLY A 349 22.53 -16.72 5.20
N ASP A 350 23.08 -17.52 6.12
CA ASP A 350 24.52 -17.69 6.29
C ASP A 350 25.16 -18.33 5.05
N SER A 351 24.52 -19.35 4.47
CA SER A 351 24.94 -19.98 3.22
C SER A 351 24.96 -18.98 2.06
N PHE A 352 23.91 -18.18 1.93
CA PHE A 352 23.76 -17.14 0.91
C PHE A 352 24.83 -16.03 1.02
N VAL A 353 25.10 -15.55 2.24
CA VAL A 353 26.19 -14.57 2.46
C VAL A 353 27.54 -15.13 2.04
N ASN A 354 27.81 -16.40 2.37
CA ASN A 354 29.06 -17.04 1.98
C ASN A 354 29.18 -17.24 0.46
N GLU A 355 28.09 -17.54 -0.23
CA GLU A 355 28.01 -17.60 -1.69
C GLU A 355 28.37 -16.25 -2.32
N LEU A 356 27.71 -15.16 -1.89
CA LEU A 356 27.95 -13.82 -2.41
C LEU A 356 29.36 -13.31 -2.15
N ARG A 357 29.93 -13.64 -1.00
CA ARG A 357 31.33 -13.28 -0.68
C ARG A 357 32.34 -13.98 -1.57
N LYS A 358 32.03 -15.20 -2.06
CA LYS A 358 32.89 -15.88 -3.04
C LYS A 358 32.83 -15.19 -4.41
N GLN A 359 31.65 -14.71 -4.80
CA GLN A 359 31.49 -13.95 -6.07
C GLN A 359 32.31 -12.65 -6.04
N LEU A 360 32.35 -11.92 -4.92
CA LEU A 360 33.13 -10.69 -4.75
C LEU A 360 34.66 -10.88 -4.68
N LYS A 361 35.15 -12.10 -4.53
CA LYS A 361 36.60 -12.42 -4.40
C LYS A 361 37.22 -12.98 -5.68
N VAL A 362 36.43 -13.17 -6.71
CA VAL A 362 36.85 -13.82 -7.97
C VAL A 362 37.31 -12.81 -9.03
N ASP A 363 37.28 -11.50 -8.71
CA ASP A 363 37.81 -10.42 -9.59
C ASP A 363 39.19 -9.95 -9.13
#